data_7dd5adf4d8e912f338e1eaf14e7d3c2d
#
_entry.id   7dd5adf4d8e912f338e1eaf14e7d3c2d
#
_cell.length_a   1.000
_cell.length_b   1.000
_cell.length_c   1.000
_cell.angle_alpha   90.00
_cell.angle_beta   90.00
_cell.angle_gamma   90.00
#
_symmetry.space_group_name_H-M   'P 1'
#
loop_
_entity.id
_entity.type
_entity.pdbx_description
1 polymer ?
#
loop_
_entity_poly.entity_id
_entity_poly.type
_entity_poly.pdbx_seq_one_letter_code
_entity_poly.pdbx_strand_id
1 'polypeptide(L)'
;MLIFSVEHLTKSYSEKILLDDVSFLLDQKDKVGLIGINGTGKSTLLKIAAGVEQPDSGVVQLPGGVRVGYLPQNPVFQQDLPVLEQVFLGISQQDRETQLYEAKSILTRLGITNLEQPVGQLSGGQKKRAAMAGALIHPCDLLILDEPTN
;
A
#
# COMPACT_ATOMS: atom_id res chain seq x y z
N MET A 1 2.00 -20.90 4.95
CA MET A 1 3.17 -20.33 5.68
C MET A 1 2.78 -18.98 6.21
N LEU A 2 2.90 -18.78 7.51
CA LEU A 2 2.60 -17.49 8.17
C LEU A 2 3.52 -16.39 7.62
N ILE A 3 2.93 -15.29 7.20
CA ILE A 3 3.67 -14.12 6.68
C ILE A 3 3.49 -12.87 7.53
N PHE A 4 2.49 -12.86 8.41
CA PHE A 4 2.19 -11.70 9.23
C PHE A 4 1.33 -12.07 10.42
N SER A 5 1.62 -11.54 11.59
CA SER A 5 0.73 -11.66 12.74
C SER A 5 0.67 -10.38 13.57
N VAL A 6 -0.46 -10.17 14.18
CA VAL A 6 -0.73 -9.09 15.12
C VAL A 6 -1.29 -9.70 16.39
N GLU A 7 -0.73 -9.35 17.54
CA GLU A 7 -1.11 -9.88 18.83
C GLU A 7 -1.41 -8.76 19.82
N HIS A 8 -2.60 -8.77 20.38
CA HIS A 8 -3.04 -7.86 21.44
C HIS A 8 -2.81 -6.39 21.14
N LEU A 9 -3.09 -5.98 19.90
CA LEU A 9 -2.84 -4.62 19.42
C LEU A 9 -3.86 -3.65 20.01
N THR A 10 -3.35 -2.58 20.62
CA THR A 10 -4.16 -1.48 21.15
C THR A 10 -3.62 -0.16 20.64
N LYS A 11 -4.52 0.72 20.23
CA LYS A 11 -4.19 2.08 19.80
C LYS A 11 -5.32 3.04 20.11
N SER A 12 -4.96 4.16 20.73
CA SER A 12 -5.90 5.24 21.02
C SER A 12 -5.34 6.58 20.60
N TYR A 13 -6.22 7.50 20.26
CA TYR A 13 -5.90 8.91 20.07
C TYR A 13 -6.72 9.75 21.04
N SER A 14 -6.03 10.50 21.89
CA SER A 14 -6.66 11.22 22.99
C SER A 14 -7.51 10.27 23.86
N GLU A 15 -8.80 10.53 23.98
CA GLU A 15 -9.72 9.70 24.77
C GLU A 15 -10.42 8.59 23.97
N LYS A 16 -10.20 8.56 22.64
CA LYS A 16 -10.85 7.58 21.76
C LYS A 16 -9.98 6.37 21.53
N ILE A 17 -10.45 5.20 21.94
CA ILE A 17 -9.81 3.92 21.62
C ILE A 17 -10.24 3.52 20.21
N LEU A 18 -9.28 3.39 19.29
CA LEU A 18 -9.51 2.98 17.90
C LEU A 18 -9.36 1.48 17.71
N LEU A 19 -8.36 0.89 18.36
CA LEU A 19 -8.07 -0.54 18.34
C LEU A 19 -7.99 -1.02 19.77
N ASP A 20 -8.71 -2.07 20.10
CA ASP A 20 -8.79 -2.64 21.44
C ASP A 20 -8.57 -4.16 21.40
N ASP A 21 -7.39 -4.58 21.83
CA ASP A 21 -6.98 -5.98 21.92
C ASP A 21 -7.20 -6.78 20.61
N VAL A 22 -6.73 -6.24 19.49
CA VAL A 22 -6.89 -6.84 18.17
C VAL A 22 -5.79 -7.86 17.93
N SER A 23 -6.18 -9.07 17.56
CA SER A 23 -5.24 -10.16 17.19
C SER A 23 -5.71 -10.86 15.93
N PHE A 24 -4.80 -11.05 14.98
CA PHE A 24 -5.05 -11.84 13.77
C PHE A 24 -3.73 -12.27 13.13
N LEU A 25 -3.82 -13.21 12.21
CA LEU A 25 -2.68 -13.71 11.45
C LEU A 25 -3.05 -13.86 9.98
N LEU A 26 -2.03 -13.79 9.12
CA LEU A 26 -2.18 -13.97 7.68
C LEU A 26 -1.18 -15.03 7.20
N ASP A 27 -1.69 -15.95 6.42
CA ASP A 27 -0.88 -16.91 5.69
C ASP A 27 -0.59 -16.46 4.26
N GLN A 28 0.41 -17.07 3.68
CA GLN A 28 0.75 -16.85 2.26
C GLN A 28 -0.47 -17.16 1.39
N LYS A 29 -0.79 -16.25 0.47
CA LYS A 29 -1.95 -16.27 -0.44
C LYS A 29 -3.28 -15.83 0.17
N ASP A 30 -3.35 -15.49 1.45
CA ASP A 30 -4.56 -14.92 2.00
C ASP A 30 -4.93 -13.61 1.32
N LYS A 31 -6.23 -13.38 1.18
CA LYS A 31 -6.80 -12.12 0.72
C LYS A 31 -7.83 -11.68 1.74
N VAL A 32 -7.53 -10.60 2.45
CA VAL A 32 -8.34 -10.12 3.55
C VAL A 32 -8.88 -8.73 3.24
N GLY A 33 -10.18 -8.55 3.44
CA GLY A 33 -10.83 -7.24 3.37
C GLY A 33 -11.11 -6.72 4.78
N LEU A 34 -10.74 -5.46 5.03
CA LEU A 34 -11.04 -4.75 6.26
C LEU A 34 -12.22 -3.82 6.02
N ILE A 35 -13.34 -4.09 6.69
CA ILE A 35 -14.60 -3.40 6.47
C ILE A 35 -14.99 -2.64 7.74
N GLY A 36 -15.50 -1.44 7.57
CA GLY A 36 -16.01 -0.59 8.63
C GLY A 36 -16.32 0.82 8.12
N ILE A 37 -17.06 1.57 8.89
CA ILE A 37 -17.32 2.99 8.59
C ILE A 37 -16.05 3.84 8.83
N ASN A 38 -16.02 5.04 8.24
CA ASN A 38 -14.91 5.96 8.45
C ASN A 38 -14.76 6.34 9.92
N GLY A 39 -13.51 6.46 10.38
CA GLY A 39 -13.21 6.81 11.77
C GLY A 39 -13.24 5.64 12.75
N THR A 40 -13.30 4.39 12.28
CA THR A 40 -13.31 3.18 13.13
C THR A 40 -11.92 2.57 13.33
N GLY A 41 -10.87 3.19 12.81
CA GLY A 41 -9.49 2.72 12.99
C GLY A 41 -8.94 1.85 11.87
N LYS A 42 -9.63 1.72 10.73
CA LYS A 42 -9.13 0.93 9.58
C LYS A 42 -7.77 1.39 9.08
N SER A 43 -7.64 2.68 8.73
CA SER A 43 -6.38 3.25 8.26
C SER A 43 -5.28 3.16 9.32
N THR A 44 -5.64 3.32 10.58
CA THR A 44 -4.70 3.18 11.71
C THR A 44 -4.15 1.76 11.79
N LEU A 45 -5.01 0.75 11.70
CA LEU A 45 -4.60 -0.66 11.68
C LEU A 45 -3.67 -0.94 10.51
N LEU A 46 -4.01 -0.46 9.30
CA LEU A 46 -3.20 -0.65 8.10
C LEU A 46 -1.84 0.04 8.21
N LYS A 47 -1.77 1.25 8.78
CA LYS A 47 -0.52 1.96 9.02
C LYS A 47 0.37 1.23 10.04
N ILE A 48 -0.21 0.69 11.09
CA ILE A 48 0.53 -0.11 12.06
C ILE A 48 1.05 -1.40 11.43
N ALA A 49 0.21 -2.09 10.67
CA ALA A 49 0.61 -3.29 9.93
C ALA A 49 1.74 -3.02 8.93
N ALA A 50 1.73 -1.86 8.29
CA ALA A 50 2.77 -1.43 7.36
C ALA A 50 4.04 -0.90 8.04
N GLY A 51 4.06 -0.76 9.36
CA GLY A 51 5.19 -0.21 10.10
C GLY A 51 5.31 1.32 10.02
N VAL A 52 4.32 2.01 9.51
CA VAL A 52 4.28 3.48 9.39
C VAL A 52 3.93 4.14 10.71
N GLU A 53 3.18 3.45 11.56
CA GLU A 53 2.75 3.93 12.86
C GLU A 53 2.99 2.87 13.93
N GLN A 54 3.28 3.30 15.14
CA GLN A 54 3.52 2.40 16.28
C GLN A 54 2.22 2.17 17.07
N PRO A 55 1.95 0.95 17.54
CA PRO A 55 0.86 0.70 18.47
C PRO A 55 1.17 1.25 19.86
N ASP A 56 0.14 1.46 20.67
CA ASP A 56 0.32 1.80 22.10
C ASP A 56 0.74 0.56 22.91
N SER A 57 0.20 -0.61 22.54
CA SER A 57 0.59 -1.91 23.07
C SER A 57 0.33 -3.00 22.05
N GLY A 58 0.85 -4.19 22.31
CA GLY A 58 0.76 -5.32 21.40
C GLY A 58 1.98 -5.45 20.50
N VAL A 59 1.98 -6.49 19.68
CA VAL A 59 3.13 -6.86 18.84
C VAL A 59 2.67 -7.09 17.41
N VAL A 60 3.44 -6.55 16.48
CA VAL A 60 3.36 -6.88 15.05
C VAL A 60 4.58 -7.71 14.69
N GLN A 61 4.36 -8.88 14.14
CA GLN A 61 5.43 -9.79 13.75
C GLN A 61 5.42 -10.03 12.24
N LEU A 62 6.58 -9.81 11.65
CA LEU A 62 6.87 -10.16 10.26
C LEU A 62 8.03 -11.17 10.28
N PRO A 63 7.82 -12.42 9.82
CA PRO A 63 8.91 -13.36 9.66
C PRO A 63 10.04 -12.76 8.83
N GLY A 64 11.29 -13.16 9.13
CA GLY A 64 12.45 -12.62 8.44
C GLY A 64 12.36 -12.74 6.94
N GLY A 65 12.63 -11.64 6.22
CA GLY A 65 12.60 -11.59 4.76
C GLY A 65 11.25 -11.24 4.13
N VAL A 66 10.17 -11.14 4.89
CA VAL A 66 8.87 -10.69 4.36
C VAL A 66 8.93 -9.20 4.01
N ARG A 67 8.67 -8.87 2.76
CA ARG A 67 8.64 -7.49 2.26
C ARG A 67 7.21 -6.99 2.25
N VAL A 68 7.00 -5.81 2.82
CA VAL A 68 5.67 -5.17 2.91
C VAL A 68 5.60 -4.03 1.93
N GLY A 69 4.60 -4.07 1.04
CA GLY A 69 4.18 -2.95 0.21
C GLY A 69 2.99 -2.25 0.85
N TYR A 70 2.98 -0.92 0.83
CA TYR A 70 1.90 -0.13 1.39
C TYR A 70 1.46 0.98 0.44
N LEU A 71 0.17 0.99 0.11
CA LEU A 71 -0.47 2.07 -0.63
C LEU A 71 -1.37 2.86 0.33
N PRO A 72 -0.98 4.08 0.72
CA PRO A 72 -1.80 4.92 1.60
C PRO A 72 -3.05 5.42 0.88
N GLN A 73 -4.05 5.87 1.64
CA GLN A 73 -5.28 6.46 1.12
C GLN A 73 -5.02 7.69 0.25
N ASN A 74 -4.03 8.52 0.63
CA ASN A 74 -3.63 9.73 -0.10
C ASN A 74 -2.14 9.62 -0.47
N PRO A 75 -1.80 8.93 -1.57
CA PRO A 75 -0.42 8.79 -1.99
C PRO A 75 0.17 10.14 -2.43
N VAL A 76 1.47 10.31 -2.17
CA VAL A 76 2.23 11.51 -2.56
C VAL A 76 2.95 11.27 -3.88
N PHE A 77 2.92 12.27 -4.77
CA PHE A 77 3.51 12.20 -6.10
C PHE A 77 4.50 13.33 -6.33
N GLN A 78 5.52 13.06 -7.14
CA GLN A 78 6.37 14.10 -7.73
C GLN A 78 5.68 14.60 -9.01
N GLN A 79 5.06 15.77 -8.94
CA GLN A 79 4.13 16.27 -9.95
C GLN A 79 4.75 16.41 -11.35
N ASP A 80 6.04 16.70 -11.44
CA ASP A 80 6.75 16.93 -12.71
C ASP A 80 7.29 15.65 -13.36
N LEU A 81 7.30 14.52 -12.64
CA LEU A 81 7.77 13.26 -13.20
C LEU A 81 6.77 12.70 -14.21
N PRO A 82 7.25 12.10 -15.31
CA PRO A 82 6.42 11.24 -16.15
C PRO A 82 5.78 10.10 -15.34
N VAL A 83 4.57 9.72 -15.71
CA VAL A 83 3.81 8.66 -15.02
C VAL A 83 4.64 7.38 -14.88
N LEU A 84 5.33 6.97 -15.94
CA LEU A 84 6.14 5.75 -15.90
C LEU A 84 7.31 5.86 -14.92
N GLU A 85 7.95 7.02 -14.84
CA GLU A 85 9.04 7.27 -13.88
C GLU A 85 8.52 7.28 -12.44
N GLN A 86 7.35 7.86 -12.21
CA GLN A 86 6.71 7.85 -10.89
C GLN A 86 6.44 6.43 -10.40
N VAL A 87 5.95 5.56 -11.29
CA VAL A 87 5.67 4.15 -10.97
C VAL A 87 6.93 3.39 -10.57
N PHE A 88 8.06 3.74 -11.17
CA PHE A 88 9.35 3.10 -10.91
C PHE A 88 10.18 3.74 -9.78
N LEU A 89 9.67 4.74 -9.08
CA LEU A 89 10.40 5.32 -7.95
C LEU A 89 10.71 4.25 -6.89
N GLY A 90 11.97 4.18 -6.47
CA GLY A 90 12.42 3.20 -5.50
C GLY A 90 12.76 1.81 -6.08
N ILE A 91 12.58 1.61 -7.38
CA ILE A 91 12.94 0.37 -8.06
C ILE A 91 14.33 0.51 -8.70
N SER A 92 15.20 -0.51 -8.54
CA SER A 92 16.52 -0.52 -9.14
C SER A 92 16.46 -0.49 -10.67
N GLN A 93 17.51 0.01 -11.31
CA GLN A 93 17.55 0.06 -12.78
C GLN A 93 17.39 -1.33 -13.42
N GLN A 94 18.02 -2.33 -12.83
CA GLN A 94 17.94 -3.71 -13.32
C GLN A 94 16.50 -4.26 -13.24
N ASP A 95 15.79 -3.97 -12.13
CA ASP A 95 14.42 -4.42 -11.96
C ASP A 95 13.46 -3.66 -12.89
N ARG A 96 13.74 -2.38 -13.17
CA ARG A 96 12.96 -1.59 -14.13
C ARG A 96 12.95 -2.23 -15.52
N GLU A 97 14.10 -2.68 -16.00
CA GLU A 97 14.22 -3.31 -17.31
C GLU A 97 13.38 -4.59 -17.40
N THR A 98 13.40 -5.41 -16.36
CA THR A 98 12.61 -6.65 -16.32
C THR A 98 11.11 -6.41 -16.15
N GLN A 99 10.71 -5.33 -15.49
CA GLN A 99 9.31 -5.02 -15.17
C GLN A 99 8.66 -4.00 -16.11
N LEU A 100 9.39 -3.47 -17.08
CA LEU A 100 8.89 -2.40 -17.94
C LEU A 100 7.63 -2.79 -18.71
N TYR A 101 7.60 -3.98 -19.28
CA TYR A 101 6.44 -4.48 -20.02
C TYR A 101 5.21 -4.62 -19.11
N GLU A 102 5.40 -5.18 -17.92
CA GLU A 102 4.33 -5.37 -16.94
C GLU A 102 3.78 -4.03 -16.47
N ALA A 103 4.65 -3.07 -16.14
CA ALA A 103 4.25 -1.73 -15.75
C ALA A 103 3.40 -1.04 -16.81
N LYS A 104 3.83 -1.08 -18.07
CA LYS A 104 3.07 -0.52 -19.19
C LYS A 104 1.72 -1.22 -19.36
N SER A 105 1.69 -2.53 -19.24
CA SER A 105 0.45 -3.32 -19.33
C SER A 105 -0.53 -2.96 -18.23
N ILE A 106 -0.08 -2.86 -16.99
CA ILE A 106 -0.93 -2.51 -15.84
C ILE A 106 -1.48 -1.10 -16.00
N LEU A 107 -0.63 -0.11 -16.31
CA LEU A 107 -1.05 1.28 -16.54
C LEU A 107 -2.10 1.38 -17.64
N THR A 108 -1.89 0.71 -18.76
CA THR A 108 -2.85 0.69 -19.87
C THR A 108 -4.19 0.09 -19.45
N ARG A 109 -4.19 -1.03 -18.73
CA ARG A 109 -5.41 -1.65 -18.20
C ARG A 109 -6.16 -0.75 -17.22
N LEU A 110 -5.43 0.09 -16.49
CA LEU A 110 -5.99 1.07 -15.57
C LEU A 110 -6.42 2.38 -16.28
N GLY A 111 -6.35 2.43 -17.61
CA GLY A 111 -6.81 3.56 -18.41
C GLY A 111 -5.82 4.72 -18.53
N ILE A 112 -4.55 4.47 -18.22
CA ILE A 112 -3.47 5.46 -18.35
C ILE A 112 -2.63 5.08 -19.57
N THR A 113 -2.81 5.81 -20.67
CA THR A 113 -2.19 5.49 -21.97
C THR A 113 -1.01 6.37 -22.32
N ASN A 114 -1.00 7.64 -21.90
CA ASN A 114 0.14 8.53 -22.09
C ASN A 114 1.10 8.44 -20.90
N LEU A 115 2.09 7.58 -21.00
CA LEU A 115 3.02 7.27 -19.92
C LEU A 115 4.10 8.33 -19.72
N GLU A 116 4.29 9.20 -20.71
CA GLU A 116 5.29 10.28 -20.68
C GLU A 116 4.72 11.59 -20.11
N GLN A 117 3.40 11.69 -19.89
CA GLN A 117 2.83 12.89 -19.32
C GLN A 117 3.21 13.04 -17.84
N PRO A 118 3.42 14.28 -17.37
CA PRO A 118 3.67 14.52 -15.95
C PRO A 118 2.49 14.08 -15.07
N VAL A 119 2.79 13.49 -13.93
CA VAL A 119 1.77 13.01 -12.97
C VAL A 119 0.82 14.14 -12.56
N GLY A 120 1.33 15.36 -12.46
CA GLY A 120 0.52 16.53 -12.10
C GLY A 120 -0.64 16.82 -13.06
N GLN A 121 -0.56 16.34 -14.30
CA GLN A 121 -1.61 16.51 -15.31
C GLN A 121 -2.71 15.44 -15.25
N LEU A 122 -2.52 14.41 -14.45
CA LEU A 122 -3.53 13.38 -14.25
C LEU A 122 -4.70 13.88 -13.40
N SER A 123 -5.89 13.35 -13.67
CA SER A 123 -7.04 13.53 -12.76
C SER A 123 -6.78 12.82 -11.42
N GLY A 124 -7.56 13.15 -10.40
CA GLY A 124 -7.45 12.50 -9.09
C GLY A 124 -7.61 10.98 -9.16
N GLY A 125 -8.57 10.50 -9.95
CA GLY A 125 -8.78 9.08 -10.17
C GLY A 125 -7.62 8.41 -10.94
N GLN A 126 -7.06 9.09 -11.93
CA GLN A 126 -5.89 8.61 -12.66
C GLN A 126 -4.66 8.55 -11.76
N LYS A 127 -4.45 9.54 -10.90
CA LYS A 127 -3.35 9.53 -9.91
C LYS A 127 -3.46 8.33 -8.97
N LYS A 128 -4.64 8.03 -8.46
CA LYS A 128 -4.87 6.85 -7.61
C LYS A 128 -4.57 5.54 -8.35
N ARG A 129 -4.98 5.46 -9.60
CA ARG A 129 -4.70 4.28 -10.44
C ARG A 129 -3.20 4.14 -10.74
N ALA A 130 -2.50 5.24 -10.98
CA ALA A 130 -1.05 5.22 -11.16
C ALA A 130 -0.33 4.76 -9.88
N ALA A 131 -0.77 5.21 -8.71
CA ALA A 131 -0.25 4.74 -7.43
C ALA A 131 -0.50 3.25 -7.21
N MET A 132 -1.68 2.74 -7.60
CA MET A 132 -2.00 1.32 -7.58
C MET A 132 -1.04 0.52 -8.48
N ALA A 133 -0.79 1.00 -9.69
CA ALA A 133 0.17 0.36 -10.59
C ALA A 133 1.55 0.28 -9.96
N GLY A 134 2.02 1.35 -9.34
CA GLY A 134 3.29 1.38 -8.61
C GLY A 134 3.33 0.34 -7.49
N ALA A 135 2.27 0.24 -6.70
CA ALA A 135 2.18 -0.74 -5.62
C ALA A 135 2.21 -2.19 -6.14
N LEU A 136 1.59 -2.45 -7.28
CA LEU A 136 1.50 -3.79 -7.87
C LEU A 136 2.83 -4.28 -8.48
N ILE A 137 3.66 -3.37 -9.00
CA ILE A 137 4.94 -3.76 -9.60
C ILE A 137 6.10 -3.80 -8.62
N HIS A 138 5.98 -3.14 -7.45
CA HIS A 138 7.00 -3.26 -6.41
C HIS A 138 7.01 -4.68 -5.83
N PRO A 139 8.18 -5.33 -5.78
CA PRO A 139 8.25 -6.67 -5.22
C PRO A 139 7.89 -6.65 -3.72
N CYS A 140 6.82 -7.33 -3.36
CA CYS A 140 6.40 -7.49 -1.97
C CYS A 140 5.74 -8.85 -1.75
N ASP A 141 5.78 -9.31 -0.51
CA ASP A 141 5.18 -10.58 -0.09
C ASP A 141 3.82 -10.33 0.61
N LEU A 142 3.67 -9.13 1.21
CA LEU A 142 2.42 -8.62 1.78
C LEU A 142 2.14 -7.25 1.18
N LEU A 143 1.01 -7.09 0.51
CA LEU A 143 0.55 -5.82 -0.04
C LEU A 143 -0.63 -5.29 0.79
N ILE A 144 -0.48 -4.09 1.33
CA ILE A 144 -1.48 -3.39 2.13
C ILE A 144 -2.02 -2.21 1.33
N LEU A 145 -3.34 -2.20 1.10
CA LEU A 145 -4.01 -1.17 0.31
C LEU A 145 -5.04 -0.47 1.19
N ASP A 146 -4.93 0.85 1.34
CA ASP A 146 -5.87 1.68 2.09
C ASP A 146 -6.77 2.46 1.12
N GLU A 147 -8.04 2.03 1.00
CA GLU A 147 -9.05 2.60 0.10
C GLU A 147 -8.54 2.84 -1.33
N PRO A 148 -8.06 1.81 -2.04
CA PRO A 148 -7.36 1.99 -3.31
C PRO A 148 -8.24 2.46 -4.47
N THR A 149 -9.56 2.35 -4.35
CA THR A 149 -10.53 2.66 -5.41
C THR A 149 -11.33 3.95 -5.20
N ASN A 150 -11.08 4.64 -4.12
CA ASN A 150 -11.82 5.88 -3.80
C ASN A 150 -11.09 7.15 -4.25
#